data_67cdfa597de6f87bee3ef70b714f2373
#
_entry.id   67cdfa597de6f87bee3ef70b714f2373
#
_cell.length_a   1.000
_cell.length_b   1.000
_cell.length_c   1.000
_cell.angle_alpha   90.00
_cell.angle_beta   90.00
_cell.angle_gamma   90.00
#
_symmetry.space_group_name_H-M   'P 1'
#
loop_
_entity.id
_entity.type
_entity.pdbx_description
1 polymer ?
#
loop_
_entity_poly.entity_id
_entity_poly.type
_entity_poly.pdbx_seq_one_letter_code
_entity_poly.pdbx_strand_id
1 'polypeptide(L)'
;MYSQDAEIYRELRLKSLKENPEAFLTTYEIEKDKPIEQLRRNLIASHNRFTLGAFINSGLIGIVTFVRESNPKTVHKGNIYAMYVQPEFRGNGAGKSLVQELISKAKQCDGLEQINLTVISNNNAAKRLYESFGFVTYGTERNALKSGYQYWDENSMVLRLN
;
A
#
# COMPACT_ATOMS: atom_id res chain seq x y z
N MET A 1 -5.69 -11.60 1.12
CA MET A 1 -4.89 -12.51 0.24
C MET A 1 -4.04 -13.44 1.10
N TYR A 2 -3.72 -14.58 0.59
CA TYR A 2 -3.00 -15.65 1.28
C TYR A 2 -1.82 -16.14 0.44
N SER A 3 -0.99 -17.01 1.00
CA SER A 3 0.20 -17.53 0.30
C SER A 3 -0.09 -18.20 -1.04
N GLN A 4 -1.27 -18.81 -1.19
CA GLN A 4 -1.72 -19.41 -2.46
C GLN A 4 -1.98 -18.38 -3.57
N ASP A 5 -2.13 -17.10 -3.22
CA ASP A 5 -2.38 -16.02 -4.17
C ASP A 5 -1.09 -15.37 -4.69
N ALA A 6 0.08 -15.94 -4.35
CA ALA A 6 1.38 -15.30 -4.63
C ALA A 6 1.61 -15.04 -6.11
N GLU A 7 1.19 -15.95 -6.99
CA GLU A 7 1.36 -15.82 -8.45
C GLU A 7 0.55 -14.62 -9.00
N ILE A 8 -0.74 -14.57 -8.69
CA ILE A 8 -1.60 -13.47 -9.17
C ILE A 8 -1.22 -12.14 -8.53
N TYR A 9 -0.78 -12.15 -7.27
CA TYR A 9 -0.24 -10.98 -6.61
C TYR A 9 1.00 -10.47 -7.35
N ARG A 10 1.93 -11.37 -7.68
CA ARG A 10 3.16 -11.02 -8.40
C ARG A 10 2.87 -10.37 -9.74
N GLU A 11 1.96 -10.95 -10.52
CA GLU A 11 1.56 -10.39 -11.82
C GLU A 11 1.08 -8.95 -11.68
N LEU A 12 0.16 -8.69 -10.77
CA LEU A 12 -0.38 -7.36 -10.55
C LEU A 12 0.69 -6.41 -10.01
N ARG A 13 1.53 -6.88 -9.08
CA ARG A 13 2.61 -6.08 -8.50
C ARG A 13 3.62 -5.65 -9.56
N LEU A 14 4.07 -6.56 -10.40
CA LEU A 14 4.99 -6.26 -11.50
C LEU A 14 4.37 -5.31 -12.51
N LYS A 15 3.09 -5.47 -12.82
CA LYS A 15 2.35 -4.55 -13.69
C LYS A 15 2.33 -3.14 -13.08
N SER A 16 2.04 -3.02 -11.80
CA SER A 16 2.00 -1.72 -11.10
C SER A 16 3.34 -0.97 -11.18
N LEU A 17 4.44 -1.70 -11.04
CA LEU A 17 5.79 -1.12 -11.09
C LEU A 17 6.21 -0.66 -12.48
N LYS A 18 5.66 -1.28 -13.52
CA LYS A 18 5.87 -0.84 -14.91
C LYS A 18 5.01 0.38 -15.27
N GLU A 19 3.76 0.39 -14.85
CA GLU A 19 2.81 1.42 -15.24
C GLU A 19 2.94 2.70 -14.41
N ASN A 20 3.26 2.57 -13.12
CA ASN A 20 3.37 3.71 -12.20
C ASN A 20 4.63 3.60 -11.34
N PRO A 21 5.83 3.57 -11.95
CA PRO A 21 7.08 3.35 -11.20
C PRO A 21 7.32 4.41 -10.11
N GLU A 22 6.89 5.65 -10.33
CA GLU A 22 7.03 6.76 -9.38
C GLU A 22 6.22 6.59 -8.09
N ALA A 23 5.19 5.75 -8.11
CA ALA A 23 4.31 5.53 -6.95
C ALA A 23 4.91 4.58 -5.90
N PHE A 24 6.05 3.95 -6.20
CA PHE A 24 6.62 2.90 -5.36
C PHE A 24 8.11 3.12 -5.13
N LEU A 25 8.58 2.77 -3.93
CA LEU A 25 9.99 2.84 -3.59
C LEU A 25 10.83 1.79 -4.32
N THR A 26 10.31 0.57 -4.44
CA THR A 26 10.98 -0.52 -5.16
C THR A 26 10.81 -0.41 -6.66
N THR A 27 11.54 -1.22 -7.43
CA THR A 27 11.50 -1.23 -8.88
C THR A 27 11.06 -2.57 -9.44
N TYR A 28 10.62 -2.57 -10.70
CA TYR A 28 10.32 -3.80 -11.45
C TYR A 28 11.52 -4.75 -11.48
N GLU A 29 12.71 -4.22 -11.71
CA GLU A 29 13.95 -4.99 -11.81
C GLU A 29 14.27 -5.72 -10.50
N ILE A 30 14.03 -5.07 -9.36
CA ILE A 30 14.22 -5.70 -8.04
C ILE A 30 13.16 -6.78 -7.79
N GLU A 31 11.89 -6.45 -8.04
CA GLU A 31 10.79 -7.34 -7.68
C GLU A 31 10.67 -8.58 -8.59
N LYS A 32 11.00 -8.45 -9.88
CA LYS A 32 10.87 -9.56 -10.84
C LYS A 32 11.71 -10.77 -10.48
N ASP A 33 12.85 -10.55 -9.82
CA ASP A 33 13.82 -11.61 -9.49
C ASP A 33 13.61 -12.20 -8.09
N LYS A 34 12.65 -11.69 -7.32
CA LYS A 34 12.34 -12.26 -6.01
C LYS A 34 11.77 -13.67 -6.14
N PRO A 35 12.27 -14.65 -5.35
CA PRO A 35 11.71 -15.99 -5.35
C PRO A 35 10.22 -15.98 -4.96
N ILE A 36 9.42 -16.80 -5.64
CA ILE A 36 7.98 -16.90 -5.34
C ILE A 36 7.73 -17.33 -3.89
N GLU A 37 8.61 -18.13 -3.31
CA GLU A 37 8.51 -18.57 -1.92
C GLU A 37 8.64 -17.41 -0.94
N GLN A 38 9.43 -16.37 -1.28
CA GLN A 38 9.50 -15.17 -0.46
C GLN A 38 8.16 -14.42 -0.49
N LEU A 39 7.53 -14.31 -1.65
CA LEU A 39 6.21 -13.71 -1.77
C LEU A 39 5.15 -14.49 -1.01
N ARG A 40 5.20 -15.81 -1.08
CA ARG A 40 4.30 -16.67 -0.30
C ARG A 40 4.42 -16.43 1.19
N ARG A 41 5.64 -16.32 1.70
CA ARG A 41 5.87 -15.99 3.12
C ARG A 41 5.33 -14.61 3.47
N ASN A 42 5.55 -13.63 2.60
CA ASN A 42 5.09 -12.26 2.82
C ASN A 42 3.55 -12.13 2.81
N LEU A 43 2.85 -13.05 2.15
CA LEU A 43 1.39 -13.08 2.10
C LEU A 43 0.76 -13.89 3.24
N ILE A 44 1.55 -14.49 4.13
CA ILE A 44 1.00 -15.11 5.34
C ILE A 44 0.40 -14.01 6.22
N ALA A 45 -0.93 -14.05 6.36
CA ALA A 45 -1.66 -13.02 7.09
C ALA A 45 -1.51 -13.19 8.60
N SER A 46 -1.33 -12.06 9.28
CA SER A 46 -1.39 -11.97 10.74
C SER A 46 -2.07 -10.65 11.13
N HIS A 47 -2.29 -10.43 12.43
CA HIS A 47 -2.77 -9.12 12.90
C HIS A 47 -1.78 -7.99 12.60
N ASN A 48 -0.49 -8.30 12.50
CA ASN A 48 0.57 -7.32 12.30
C ASN A 48 0.95 -7.11 10.83
N ARG A 49 0.51 -8.00 9.94
CA ARG A 49 0.77 -7.89 8.51
C ARG A 49 -0.31 -8.61 7.72
N PHE A 50 -0.90 -7.92 6.77
CA PHE A 50 -1.84 -8.54 5.84
C PHE A 50 -1.92 -7.76 4.53
N THR A 51 -2.26 -8.47 3.46
CA THR A 51 -2.51 -7.88 2.15
C THR A 51 -3.96 -8.17 1.76
N LEU A 52 -4.66 -7.14 1.31
CA LEU A 52 -6.01 -7.23 0.78
C LEU A 52 -5.97 -7.17 -0.74
N GLY A 53 -6.81 -7.94 -1.37
CA GLY A 53 -7.02 -7.92 -2.82
C GLY A 53 -8.45 -7.56 -3.16
N ALA A 54 -8.63 -6.74 -4.18
CA ALA A 54 -9.93 -6.50 -4.79
C ALA A 54 -10.05 -7.37 -6.04
N PHE A 55 -11.15 -8.12 -6.14
CA PHE A 55 -11.40 -9.05 -7.23
C PHE A 55 -12.66 -8.70 -7.98
N ILE A 56 -12.62 -8.82 -9.30
CA ILE A 56 -13.82 -8.86 -10.14
C ILE A 56 -13.84 -10.22 -10.82
N ASN A 57 -14.88 -11.01 -10.55
CA ASN A 57 -14.91 -12.43 -10.89
C ASN A 57 -13.71 -13.12 -10.24
N SER A 58 -12.83 -13.75 -11.02
CA SER A 58 -11.61 -14.39 -10.50
C SER A 58 -10.35 -13.54 -10.72
N GLY A 59 -10.50 -12.32 -11.26
CA GLY A 59 -9.39 -11.43 -11.60
C GLY A 59 -9.04 -10.48 -10.48
N LEU A 60 -7.78 -10.43 -10.09
CA LEU A 60 -7.25 -9.47 -9.12
C LEU A 60 -7.06 -8.12 -9.81
N ILE A 61 -7.77 -7.09 -9.33
CA ILE A 61 -7.75 -5.74 -9.94
C ILE A 61 -7.08 -4.69 -9.04
N GLY A 62 -6.88 -4.97 -7.77
CA GLY A 62 -6.27 -4.03 -6.83
C GLY A 62 -5.71 -4.72 -5.61
N ILE A 63 -4.75 -4.08 -4.98
CA ILE A 63 -4.06 -4.57 -3.78
C ILE A 63 -3.77 -3.43 -2.81
N VAL A 64 -3.64 -3.78 -1.54
CA VAL A 64 -3.10 -2.90 -0.49
C VAL A 64 -2.51 -3.77 0.61
N THR A 65 -1.39 -3.35 1.19
CA THR A 65 -0.73 -4.08 2.28
C THR A 65 -0.64 -3.20 3.53
N PHE A 66 -0.95 -3.79 4.67
CA PHE A 66 -0.74 -3.22 5.99
C PHE A 66 0.42 -3.93 6.68
N VAL A 67 1.33 -3.15 7.29
CA VAL A 67 2.42 -3.67 8.10
C VAL A 67 2.53 -2.84 9.38
N ARG A 68 2.41 -3.50 10.53
CA ARG A 68 2.65 -2.87 11.83
C ARG A 68 4.16 -2.77 12.09
N GLU A 69 4.58 -1.68 12.71
CA GLU A 69 5.95 -1.54 13.19
C GLU A 69 6.27 -2.58 14.26
N SER A 70 7.51 -3.06 14.31
CA SER A 70 7.94 -4.11 15.25
C SER A 70 8.80 -3.62 16.41
N ASN A 71 9.36 -2.40 16.31
CA ASN A 71 10.16 -1.84 17.40
C ASN A 71 9.25 -1.47 18.57
N PRO A 72 9.63 -1.79 19.82
CA PRO A 72 8.82 -1.50 21.01
C PRO A 72 8.36 -0.04 21.14
N LYS A 73 9.15 0.92 20.64
CA LYS A 73 8.82 2.34 20.70
C LYS A 73 7.92 2.80 19.54
N THR A 74 7.76 1.99 18.49
CA THR A 74 6.94 2.34 17.32
C THR A 74 5.82 1.35 17.07
N VAL A 75 5.66 0.33 17.90
CA VAL A 75 4.66 -0.74 17.74
C VAL A 75 3.20 -0.24 17.78
N HIS A 76 2.97 1.00 18.23
CA HIS A 76 1.68 1.67 18.16
C HIS A 76 1.34 2.19 16.75
N LYS A 77 2.24 2.04 15.78
CA LYS A 77 2.12 2.53 14.41
C LYS A 77 2.01 1.37 13.43
N GLY A 78 1.24 1.59 12.38
CA GLY A 78 1.24 0.73 11.21
C GLY A 78 1.40 1.56 9.94
N ASN A 79 1.66 0.90 8.82
CA ASN A 79 1.91 1.56 7.54
C ASN A 79 1.10 0.90 6.43
N ILE A 80 0.66 1.73 5.49
CA ILE A 80 0.07 1.27 4.22
C ILE A 80 1.15 1.23 3.17
N TYR A 81 1.25 0.09 2.48
CA TYR A 81 2.17 -0.13 1.36
C TYR A 81 1.44 -0.73 0.16
N ALA A 82 2.06 -0.64 -1.00
CA ALA A 82 1.66 -1.35 -2.22
C ALA A 82 0.21 -1.09 -2.64
N MET A 83 -0.34 0.08 -2.34
CA MET A 83 -1.68 0.45 -2.78
C MET A 83 -1.71 0.66 -4.28
N TYR A 84 -2.52 -0.12 -4.98
CA TYR A 84 -2.66 -0.04 -6.42
C TYR A 84 -4.00 -0.59 -6.87
N VAL A 85 -4.62 0.10 -7.83
CA VAL A 85 -5.80 -0.39 -8.57
C VAL A 85 -5.48 -0.26 -10.05
N GLN A 86 -5.75 -1.29 -10.84
CA GLN A 86 -5.54 -1.24 -12.28
C GLN A 86 -6.29 -0.05 -12.88
N PRO A 87 -5.66 0.71 -13.82
CA PRO A 87 -6.24 1.94 -14.36
C PRO A 87 -7.66 1.76 -14.92
N GLU A 88 -7.93 0.62 -15.59
CA GLU A 88 -9.23 0.31 -16.21
C GLU A 88 -10.36 0.18 -15.18
N PHE A 89 -10.02 -0.09 -13.92
CA PHE A 89 -11.00 -0.32 -12.83
C PHE A 89 -11.05 0.84 -11.84
N ARG A 90 -10.29 1.90 -12.07
CA ARG A 90 -10.31 3.10 -11.21
C ARG A 90 -11.63 3.86 -11.38
N GLY A 91 -12.01 4.61 -10.35
CA GLY A 91 -13.26 5.38 -10.35
C GLY A 91 -14.51 4.57 -10.01
N ASN A 92 -14.38 3.28 -9.71
CA ASN A 92 -15.50 2.38 -9.37
C ASN A 92 -15.53 1.98 -7.87
N GLY A 93 -14.76 2.66 -7.03
CA GLY A 93 -14.78 2.46 -5.59
C GLY A 93 -13.87 1.35 -5.06
N ALA A 94 -13.09 0.67 -5.92
CA ALA A 94 -12.19 -0.41 -5.49
C ALA A 94 -11.13 0.08 -4.49
N GLY A 95 -10.48 1.21 -4.76
CA GLY A 95 -9.50 1.81 -3.86
C GLY A 95 -10.11 2.19 -2.52
N LYS A 96 -11.29 2.79 -2.54
CA LYS A 96 -12.04 3.16 -1.33
C LYS A 96 -12.36 1.92 -0.49
N SER A 97 -12.84 0.85 -1.10
CA SER A 97 -13.16 -0.41 -0.42
C SER A 97 -11.92 -1.05 0.20
N LEU A 98 -10.80 -1.05 -0.51
CA LEU A 98 -9.52 -1.59 -0.01
C LEU A 98 -9.05 -0.83 1.24
N VAL A 99 -9.03 0.50 1.19
CA VAL A 99 -8.59 1.33 2.33
C VAL A 99 -9.56 1.19 3.51
N GLN A 100 -10.85 1.20 3.24
CA GLN A 100 -11.88 1.02 4.28
C GLN A 100 -11.72 -0.30 5.02
N GLU A 101 -11.55 -1.40 4.29
CA GLU A 101 -11.37 -2.73 4.89
C GLU A 101 -10.04 -2.84 5.64
N LEU A 102 -8.97 -2.25 5.08
CA LEU A 102 -7.67 -2.21 5.77
C LEU A 102 -7.79 -1.51 7.13
N ILE A 103 -8.42 -0.34 7.17
CA ILE A 103 -8.61 0.42 8.42
C ILE A 103 -9.44 -0.40 9.41
N SER A 104 -10.52 -1.03 8.95
CA SER A 104 -11.39 -1.85 9.78
C SER A 104 -10.63 -3.02 10.43
N LYS A 105 -9.80 -3.72 9.64
CA LYS A 105 -8.96 -4.81 10.17
C LYS A 105 -7.86 -4.30 11.09
N ALA A 106 -7.22 -3.20 10.74
CA ALA A 106 -6.15 -2.60 11.55
C ALA A 106 -6.65 -2.16 12.93
N LYS A 107 -7.88 -1.66 13.02
CA LYS A 107 -8.50 -1.29 14.31
C LYS A 107 -8.66 -2.46 15.28
N GLN A 108 -8.61 -3.69 14.79
CA GLN A 108 -8.66 -4.89 15.63
C GLN A 108 -7.29 -5.28 16.20
N CYS A 109 -6.23 -4.58 15.82
CA CYS A 109 -4.89 -4.81 16.36
C CYS A 109 -4.75 -4.11 17.71
N ASP A 110 -4.64 -4.87 18.79
CA ASP A 110 -4.48 -4.32 20.13
C ASP A 110 -3.23 -3.43 20.21
N GLY A 111 -3.40 -2.22 20.75
CA GLY A 111 -2.32 -1.26 20.93
C GLY A 111 -1.91 -0.50 19.66
N LEU A 112 -2.59 -0.69 18.53
CA LEU A 112 -2.39 0.14 17.35
C LEU A 112 -3.12 1.48 17.53
N GLU A 113 -2.41 2.59 17.35
CA GLU A 113 -2.95 3.94 17.59
C GLU A 113 -3.01 4.78 16.32
N GLN A 114 -2.22 4.45 15.31
CA GLN A 114 -2.16 5.23 14.07
C GLN A 114 -1.70 4.40 12.88
N ILE A 115 -2.11 4.85 11.70
CA ILE A 115 -1.69 4.31 10.41
C ILE A 115 -1.00 5.44 9.64
N ASN A 116 0.19 5.17 9.15
CA ASN A 116 1.00 6.12 8.37
C ASN A 116 1.08 5.64 6.91
N LEU A 117 1.30 6.59 6.02
CA LEU A 117 1.64 6.32 4.62
C LEU A 117 2.45 7.47 4.03
N THR A 118 3.11 7.19 2.92
CA THR A 118 3.69 8.23 2.05
C THR A 118 3.02 8.17 0.68
N VAL A 119 2.86 9.32 0.06
CA VAL A 119 2.25 9.43 -1.27
C VAL A 119 2.97 10.53 -2.05
N ILE A 120 3.18 10.31 -3.35
CA ILE A 120 3.76 11.33 -4.23
C ILE A 120 2.91 12.60 -4.16
N SER A 121 3.57 13.75 -3.96
CA SER A 121 2.89 15.02 -3.66
C SER A 121 1.91 15.48 -4.73
N ASN A 122 2.14 15.13 -6.00
CA ASN A 122 1.26 15.48 -7.11
C ASN A 122 0.20 14.41 -7.44
N ASN A 123 0.16 13.31 -6.68
CA ASN A 123 -0.88 12.29 -6.83
C ASN A 123 -2.14 12.74 -6.07
N ASN A 124 -2.86 13.68 -6.66
CA ASN A 124 -4.03 14.30 -6.02
C ASN A 124 -5.18 13.31 -5.81
N ALA A 125 -5.36 12.36 -6.70
CA ALA A 125 -6.41 11.34 -6.58
C ALA A 125 -6.18 10.46 -5.36
N ALA A 126 -4.95 9.97 -5.15
CA ALA A 126 -4.61 9.18 -3.97
C ALA A 126 -4.73 10.01 -2.68
N LYS A 127 -4.24 11.24 -2.69
CA LYS A 127 -4.33 12.13 -1.52
C LYS A 127 -5.78 12.36 -1.12
N ARG A 128 -6.67 12.68 -2.07
CA ARG A 128 -8.09 12.85 -1.78
C ARG A 128 -8.74 11.59 -1.23
N LEU A 129 -8.34 10.42 -1.75
CA LEU A 129 -8.82 9.15 -1.23
C LEU A 129 -8.48 9.00 0.25
N TYR A 130 -7.22 9.20 0.62
CA TYR A 130 -6.78 9.08 2.01
C TYR A 130 -7.39 10.15 2.91
N GLU A 131 -7.46 11.40 2.45
CA GLU A 131 -8.11 12.50 3.17
C GLU A 131 -9.58 12.19 3.47
N SER A 132 -10.27 11.50 2.57
CA SER A 132 -11.68 11.11 2.79
C SER A 132 -11.88 10.16 3.97
N PHE A 133 -10.82 9.47 4.41
CA PHE A 133 -10.81 8.60 5.59
C PHE A 133 -10.31 9.29 6.84
N GLY A 134 -9.87 10.54 6.74
CA GLY A 134 -9.34 11.32 7.86
C GLY A 134 -7.82 11.34 7.96
N PHE A 135 -7.10 10.83 6.97
CA PHE A 135 -5.64 11.01 6.90
C PHE A 135 -5.32 12.49 6.73
N VAL A 136 -4.31 12.97 7.44
CA VAL A 136 -3.80 14.34 7.32
C VAL A 136 -2.32 14.33 6.96
N THR A 137 -1.91 15.25 6.10
CA THR A 137 -0.50 15.44 5.78
C THR A 137 0.20 16.11 6.95
N TYR A 138 1.30 15.52 7.43
CA TYR A 138 2.10 16.09 8.51
C TYR A 138 3.51 16.50 8.08
N GLY A 139 3.90 16.22 6.85
CA GLY A 139 5.21 16.62 6.35
C GLY A 139 5.34 16.35 4.84
N THR A 140 6.31 17.01 4.24
CA THR A 140 6.67 16.83 2.83
C THR A 140 8.17 16.66 2.73
N GLU A 141 8.63 15.58 2.11
CA GLU A 141 10.02 15.36 1.77
C GLU A 141 10.23 15.77 0.32
N ARG A 142 11.06 16.80 0.13
CA ARG A 142 11.43 17.25 -1.22
C ARG A 142 12.47 16.30 -1.80
N ASN A 143 12.33 15.99 -3.10
CA ASN A 143 13.22 15.07 -3.79
C ASN A 143 13.35 13.73 -3.08
N ALA A 144 12.25 13.22 -2.57
CA ALA A 144 12.22 11.95 -1.84
C ALA A 144 12.59 10.76 -2.72
N LEU A 145 12.18 10.80 -3.99
CA LEU A 145 12.50 9.77 -4.98
C LEU A 145 13.18 10.40 -6.19
N LYS A 146 14.10 9.65 -6.80
CA LYS A 146 14.79 10.03 -8.03
C LYS A 146 14.86 8.87 -8.99
N SER A 147 14.55 9.13 -10.26
CA SER A 147 14.78 8.19 -11.36
C SER A 147 15.30 8.96 -12.58
N GLY A 148 16.49 8.61 -13.04
CA GLY A 148 17.17 9.39 -14.07
C GLY A 148 17.42 10.82 -13.60
N TYR A 149 16.88 11.79 -14.33
CA TYR A 149 16.96 13.22 -14.00
C TYR A 149 15.68 13.76 -13.36
N GLN A 150 14.69 12.89 -13.12
CA GLN A 150 13.41 13.28 -12.53
C GLN A 150 13.40 13.04 -11.04
N TYR A 151 12.82 13.98 -10.29
CA TYR A 151 12.64 13.90 -8.85
C TYR A 151 11.15 13.98 -8.51
N TRP A 152 10.77 13.35 -7.41
CA TRP A 152 9.42 13.44 -6.86
C TRP A 152 9.47 13.79 -5.37
N ASP A 153 8.57 14.66 -4.98
CA ASP A 153 8.34 14.95 -3.57
C ASP A 153 7.31 13.96 -3.00
N GLU A 154 7.43 13.62 -1.72
CA GLU A 154 6.46 12.77 -1.03
C GLU A 154 5.80 13.52 0.12
N ASN A 155 4.49 13.33 0.27
CA ASN A 155 3.76 13.73 1.45
C ASN A 155 3.68 12.55 2.43
N SER A 156 3.97 12.82 3.70
CA SER A 156 3.73 11.88 4.78
C SER A 156 2.37 12.16 5.40
N MET A 157 1.53 11.14 5.48
CA MET A 157 0.17 11.26 6.01
C MET A 157 -0.05 10.31 7.17
N VAL A 158 -0.94 10.68 8.09
CA VAL A 158 -1.28 9.88 9.27
C VAL A 158 -2.78 9.88 9.51
N LEU A 159 -3.30 8.71 9.89
CA LEU A 159 -4.65 8.55 10.44
C LEU A 159 -4.52 8.12 11.90
N ARG A 160 -5.13 8.88 12.80
CA ARG A 160 -5.25 8.51 14.23
C ARG A 160 -6.46 7.62 14.42
N LEU A 161 -6.27 6.50 15.15
CA LEU A 161 -7.30 5.49 15.42
C LEU A 161 -7.79 5.64 16.86
N ASN A 162 -8.63 6.52 17.11
CA ASN A 162 -9.13 6.68 18.49
C ASN A 162 -10.45 5.97 18.70
#